data_7cf0a5a30542dca841840b8068e04b5e
#
_entry.id   7cf0a5a30542dca841840b8068e04b5e
#
_cell.length_a   1.000
_cell.length_b   1.000
_cell.length_c   1.000
_cell.angle_alpha   90.00
_cell.angle_beta   90.00
_cell.angle_gamma   90.00
#
_symmetry.space_group_name_H-M   'P 1'
#
loop_
_entity.id
_entity.type
_entity.pdbx_description
1 polymer ?
#
loop_
_entity_poly.entity_id
_entity_poly.type
_entity_poly.pdbx_seq_one_letter_code
_entity_poly.pdbx_strand_id
1 'polypeptide(L)'
;MPRVVLDTNVLLSGIAYPASIPGKILAAWRNGSVEVLLSAYILDELRRVLPRLTHRHGLTAAEIDDLVDALSIQAEIIEPLPAEEPRLRDAADELVLDTLLAALNVSKSDYLITGDKDLLAVADRYPILTPAQFWSLHGGP
;
A
#
# COMPACT_ATOMS: atom_id res chain seq x y z
N MET A 1 13.47 0.58 -11.60
CA MET A 1 12.16 0.03 -11.18
C MET A 1 11.88 0.51 -9.77
N PRO A 2 10.83 1.30 -9.55
CA PRO A 2 10.51 1.77 -8.19
C PRO A 2 10.04 0.64 -7.31
N ARG A 3 10.39 0.73 -6.03
CA ARG A 3 9.99 -0.19 -4.98
C ARG A 3 9.21 0.59 -3.93
N VAL A 4 7.98 0.23 -3.69
CA VAL A 4 7.06 1.05 -2.89
C VAL A 4 6.31 0.23 -1.86
N VAL A 5 6.00 0.85 -0.73
CA VAL A 5 5.01 0.35 0.21
C VAL A 5 3.67 0.99 -0.17
N LEU A 6 2.62 0.19 -0.30
CA LEU A 6 1.27 0.68 -0.56
C LEU A 6 0.43 0.63 0.71
N ASP A 7 -0.15 1.76 1.08
CA ASP A 7 -1.12 1.79 2.17
C ASP A 7 -2.39 1.02 1.78
N THR A 8 -3.09 0.51 2.77
CA THR A 8 -4.30 -0.29 2.55
C THR A 8 -5.34 0.45 1.70
N ASN A 9 -5.52 1.76 1.92
CA ASN A 9 -6.52 2.52 1.16
C ASN A 9 -6.18 2.63 -0.33
N VAL A 10 -4.90 2.61 -0.69
CA VAL A 10 -4.48 2.60 -2.10
C VAL A 10 -4.80 1.24 -2.73
N LEU A 11 -4.56 0.15 -2.02
CA LEU A 11 -4.93 -1.19 -2.47
C LEU A 11 -6.45 -1.31 -2.65
N LEU A 12 -7.22 -0.85 -1.67
CA LEU A 12 -8.69 -0.87 -1.74
C LEU A 12 -9.22 -0.08 -2.94
N SER A 13 -8.71 1.14 -3.14
CA SER A 13 -9.12 1.99 -4.25
C SER A 13 -8.77 1.38 -5.59
N GLY A 14 -7.59 0.79 -5.70
CA GLY A 14 -7.15 0.14 -6.95
C GLY A 14 -7.97 -1.09 -7.30
N ILE A 15 -8.36 -1.87 -6.30
CA ILE A 15 -9.20 -3.06 -6.50
C ILE A 15 -10.63 -2.65 -6.87
N ALA A 16 -11.19 -1.66 -6.16
CA ALA A 16 -12.55 -1.21 -6.39
C ALA A 16 -12.71 -0.41 -7.69
N TYR A 17 -11.67 0.31 -8.08
CA TYR A 17 -11.70 1.20 -9.26
C TYR A 17 -10.46 0.98 -10.13
N PRO A 18 -10.45 -0.10 -10.97
CA PRO A 18 -9.26 -0.44 -11.77
C PRO A 18 -8.79 0.65 -12.74
N ALA A 19 -9.69 1.53 -13.19
CA ALA A 19 -9.33 2.63 -14.10
C ALA A 19 -8.76 3.85 -13.37
N SER A 20 -8.80 3.88 -12.05
CA SER A 20 -8.24 4.96 -11.25
C SER A 20 -6.70 4.94 -11.25
N ILE A 21 -6.09 6.00 -10.74
CA ILE A 21 -4.64 6.03 -10.58
C ILE A 21 -4.14 4.91 -9.67
N PRO A 22 -4.75 4.65 -8.48
CA PRO A 22 -4.40 3.44 -7.72
C PRO A 22 -4.53 2.14 -8.53
N GLY A 23 -5.57 2.01 -9.35
CA GLY A 23 -5.73 0.86 -10.23
C GLY A 23 -4.61 0.72 -11.25
N LYS A 24 -4.14 1.84 -11.79
CA LYS A 24 -2.99 1.84 -12.71
C LYS A 24 -1.70 1.42 -12.01
N ILE A 25 -1.52 1.81 -10.75
CA ILE A 25 -0.37 1.39 -9.95
C ILE A 25 -0.41 -0.12 -9.73
N LEU A 26 -1.57 -0.69 -9.40
CA LEU A 26 -1.72 -2.14 -9.25
C LEU A 26 -1.46 -2.88 -10.57
N ALA A 27 -1.88 -2.33 -11.69
CA ALA A 27 -1.59 -2.90 -13.00
C ALA A 27 -0.09 -2.86 -13.31
N ALA A 28 0.59 -1.77 -12.97
CA ALA A 28 2.05 -1.65 -13.11
C ALA A 28 2.78 -2.68 -12.24
N TRP A 29 2.28 -2.94 -11.04
CA TRP A 29 2.82 -4.00 -10.19
C TRP A 29 2.65 -5.37 -10.85
N ARG A 30 1.46 -5.66 -11.36
CA ARG A 30 1.17 -6.93 -12.04
C ARG A 30 2.08 -7.18 -13.24
N ASN A 31 2.41 -6.12 -14.01
CA ASN A 31 3.24 -6.27 -15.19
C ASN A 31 4.75 -6.15 -14.90
N GLY A 32 5.14 -5.98 -13.65
CA GLY A 32 6.54 -5.95 -13.24
C GLY A 32 7.22 -4.59 -13.35
N SER A 33 6.49 -3.52 -13.62
CA SER A 33 7.06 -2.16 -13.70
C SER A 33 7.28 -1.53 -12.34
N VAL A 34 6.60 -2.01 -11.32
CA VAL A 34 6.70 -1.55 -9.93
C VAL A 34 6.82 -2.77 -9.03
N GLU A 35 7.69 -2.70 -8.05
CA GLU A 35 7.77 -3.70 -6.99
C GLU A 35 7.09 -3.17 -5.74
N VAL A 36 6.34 -4.03 -5.05
CA VAL A 36 5.56 -3.66 -3.88
C VAL A 36 6.01 -4.44 -2.65
N LEU A 37 6.19 -3.71 -1.56
CA LEU A 37 6.47 -4.25 -0.24
C LEU A 37 5.25 -4.01 0.64
N LEU A 38 4.83 -5.03 1.36
CA LEU A 38 3.67 -4.96 2.25
C LEU A 38 4.04 -5.59 3.60
N SER A 39 3.29 -5.28 4.63
CA SER A 39 3.37 -5.98 5.91
C SER A 39 2.17 -6.90 6.08
N ALA A 40 2.29 -7.87 6.99
CA ALA A 40 1.16 -8.72 7.36
C ALA A 40 -0.01 -7.88 7.87
N TYR A 41 0.28 -6.78 8.58
CA TYR A 41 -0.76 -5.86 9.06
C TYR A 41 -1.59 -5.29 7.89
N ILE A 42 -0.92 -4.81 6.83
CA ILE A 42 -1.61 -4.24 5.66
C ILE A 42 -2.45 -5.31 4.97
N LEU A 43 -1.93 -6.52 4.81
CA LEU A 43 -2.66 -7.62 4.21
C LEU A 43 -3.88 -8.04 5.05
N ASP A 44 -3.73 -8.11 6.36
CA ASP A 44 -4.83 -8.44 7.26
C ASP A 44 -5.91 -7.37 7.25
N GLU A 45 -5.53 -6.10 7.22
CA GLU A 45 -6.49 -5.00 7.10
C GLU A 45 -7.23 -5.06 5.77
N LEU A 46 -6.53 -5.34 4.68
CA LEU A 46 -7.13 -5.50 3.36
C LEU A 46 -8.16 -6.62 3.37
N ARG A 47 -7.81 -7.78 3.92
CA ARG A 47 -8.72 -8.94 4.02
C ARG A 47 -9.95 -8.63 4.86
N ARG A 48 -9.79 -7.82 5.91
CA ARG A 48 -10.89 -7.44 6.80
C ARG A 48 -11.83 -6.42 6.17
N VAL A 49 -11.31 -5.48 5.39
CA VAL A 49 -12.11 -4.37 4.86
C VAL A 49 -12.73 -4.69 3.50
N LEU A 50 -12.08 -5.47 2.64
CA LEU A 50 -12.61 -5.80 1.31
C LEU A 50 -14.06 -6.30 1.32
N PRO A 51 -14.49 -7.17 2.25
CA PRO A 51 -15.88 -7.64 2.28
C PRO A 51 -16.91 -6.52 2.47
N ARG A 52 -16.50 -5.39 3.05
CA ARG A 52 -17.39 -4.24 3.25
C ARG A 52 -17.62 -3.44 1.97
N LEU A 53 -16.82 -3.66 0.95
CA LEU A 53 -16.87 -2.93 -0.32
C LEU A 53 -17.37 -3.79 -1.48
N THR A 54 -18.03 -4.91 -1.20
CA THR A 54 -18.52 -5.85 -2.22
C THR A 54 -19.41 -5.16 -3.26
N HIS A 55 -20.18 -4.16 -2.85
CA HIS A 55 -21.02 -3.37 -3.77
C HIS A 55 -20.20 -2.58 -4.80
N ARG A 56 -18.89 -2.43 -4.59
CA ARG A 56 -18.01 -1.69 -5.50
C ARG A 56 -17.14 -2.61 -6.37
N HIS A 57 -16.57 -3.67 -5.80
CA HIS A 57 -15.69 -4.58 -6.55
C HIS A 57 -16.38 -5.85 -7.04
N GLY A 58 -17.53 -6.22 -6.45
CA GLY A 58 -18.31 -7.38 -6.86
C GLY A 58 -17.69 -8.73 -6.58
N LEU A 59 -16.64 -8.80 -5.74
CA LEU A 59 -15.95 -10.05 -5.46
C LEU A 59 -16.66 -10.85 -4.37
N THR A 60 -16.70 -12.18 -4.54
CA THR A 60 -17.15 -13.09 -3.50
C THR A 60 -16.11 -13.24 -2.40
N ALA A 61 -16.49 -13.83 -1.26
CA ALA A 61 -15.55 -14.10 -0.17
C ALA A 61 -14.38 -14.97 -0.63
N ALA A 62 -14.64 -15.99 -1.44
CA ALA A 62 -13.59 -16.86 -1.98
C ALA A 62 -12.65 -16.09 -2.93
N GLU A 63 -13.20 -15.21 -3.77
CA GLU A 63 -12.41 -14.39 -4.68
C GLU A 63 -11.55 -13.39 -3.92
N ILE A 64 -12.04 -12.82 -2.81
CA ILE A 64 -11.26 -11.94 -1.94
C ILE A 64 -10.08 -12.69 -1.34
N ASP A 65 -10.31 -13.88 -0.80
CA ASP A 65 -9.24 -14.71 -0.23
C ASP A 65 -8.17 -15.04 -1.28
N ASP A 66 -8.60 -15.44 -2.48
CA ASP A 66 -7.67 -15.73 -3.57
C ASP A 66 -6.87 -14.50 -3.99
N LEU A 67 -7.51 -13.34 -4.06
CA LEU A 67 -6.83 -12.09 -4.40
C LEU A 67 -5.79 -11.71 -3.36
N VAL A 68 -6.14 -11.73 -2.07
CA VAL A 68 -5.19 -11.38 -1.00
C VAL A 68 -4.04 -12.37 -0.96
N ASP A 69 -4.29 -13.66 -1.15
CA ASP A 69 -3.24 -14.67 -1.23
C ASP A 69 -2.30 -14.40 -2.41
N ALA A 70 -2.83 -14.05 -3.57
CA ALA A 70 -2.02 -13.70 -4.74
C ALA A 70 -1.14 -12.46 -4.49
N LEU A 71 -1.70 -11.43 -3.85
CA LEU A 71 -0.95 -10.23 -3.50
C LEU A 71 0.16 -10.54 -2.50
N SER A 72 -0.10 -11.41 -1.53
CA SER A 72 0.91 -11.81 -0.54
C SER A 72 2.08 -12.56 -1.17
N ILE A 73 1.84 -13.30 -2.25
CA ILE A 73 2.88 -14.02 -2.98
C ILE A 73 3.71 -13.06 -3.83
N GLN A 74 3.07 -12.08 -4.47
CA GLN A 74 3.74 -11.13 -5.34
C GLN A 74 4.50 -10.04 -4.60
N ALA A 75 4.04 -9.66 -3.41
CA ALA A 75 4.70 -8.64 -2.60
C ALA A 75 5.91 -9.21 -1.86
N GLU A 76 6.88 -8.34 -1.58
CA GLU A 76 7.88 -8.65 -0.56
C GLU A 76 7.28 -8.29 0.80
N ILE A 77 7.29 -9.24 1.74
CA ILE A 77 6.70 -9.03 3.05
C ILE A 77 7.76 -8.49 3.99
N ILE A 78 7.48 -7.32 4.55
CA ILE A 78 8.34 -6.62 5.50
C ILE A 78 7.68 -6.66 6.87
N GLU A 79 8.45 -6.99 7.91
CA GLU A 79 7.96 -6.95 9.28
C GLU A 79 8.26 -5.57 9.87
N PRO A 80 7.22 -4.80 10.26
CA PRO A 80 7.44 -3.47 10.84
C PRO A 80 8.05 -3.58 12.23
N LEU A 81 8.94 -2.62 12.55
CA LEU A 81 9.52 -2.49 13.88
C LEU A 81 8.84 -1.33 14.58
N PRO A 82 8.04 -1.57 15.63
CA PRO A 82 7.37 -0.50 16.35
C PRO A 82 8.36 0.48 16.96
N ALA A 83 8.05 1.78 16.90
CA ALA A 83 8.81 2.80 17.60
C ALA A 83 8.53 2.74 19.10
N GLU A 84 9.50 3.17 19.92
CA GLU A 84 9.31 3.24 21.36
C GLU A 84 8.20 4.25 21.72
N GLU A 85 8.15 5.37 20.97
CA GLU A 85 7.12 6.38 21.12
C GLU A 85 6.37 6.57 19.82
N PRO A 86 5.03 6.63 19.84
CA PRO A 86 4.26 6.87 18.62
C PRO A 86 4.61 8.23 17.99
N ARG A 87 4.76 8.24 16.66
CA ARG A 87 5.00 9.46 15.87
C ARG A 87 3.71 10.03 15.31
N LEU A 88 2.67 9.23 15.27
CA LEU A 88 1.36 9.59 14.74
C LEU A 88 0.29 9.25 15.78
N ARG A 89 -0.82 9.99 15.77
CA ARG A 89 -1.90 9.77 16.73
C ARG A 89 -2.75 8.54 16.44
N ASP A 90 -2.81 8.10 15.16
CA ASP A 90 -3.57 6.91 14.77
C ASP A 90 -2.64 5.70 14.76
N ALA A 91 -2.98 4.68 15.55
CA ALA A 91 -2.18 3.47 15.66
C ALA A 91 -2.07 2.70 14.34
N ALA A 92 -3.11 2.73 13.50
CA ALA A 92 -3.08 2.08 12.20
C ALA A 92 -2.08 2.77 11.27
N ASP A 93 -2.09 4.10 11.24
CA ASP A 93 -1.15 4.88 10.45
C ASP A 93 0.30 4.69 10.94
N GLU A 94 0.47 4.58 12.25
CA GLU A 94 1.79 4.31 12.84
C GLU A 94 2.35 2.99 12.35
N LEU A 95 1.53 1.94 12.27
CA LEU A 95 1.96 0.64 11.76
C LEU A 95 2.36 0.69 10.29
N VAL A 96 1.67 1.49 9.48
CA VAL A 96 2.03 1.69 8.08
C VAL A 96 3.36 2.43 7.96
N LEU A 97 3.56 3.47 8.77
CA LEU A 97 4.83 4.20 8.81
C LEU A 97 5.97 3.29 9.27
N ASP A 98 5.74 2.45 10.27
CA ASP A 98 6.71 1.46 10.74
C ASP A 98 7.13 0.51 9.61
N THR A 99 6.19 0.12 8.75
CA THR A 99 6.48 -0.72 7.58
C THR A 99 7.43 0.01 6.61
N LEU A 100 7.17 1.28 6.33
CA LEU A 100 8.05 2.08 5.48
C LEU A 100 9.44 2.18 6.08
N LEU A 101 9.54 2.49 7.37
CA LEU A 101 10.84 2.65 8.03
C LEU A 101 11.64 1.35 8.04
N ALA A 102 10.98 0.21 8.27
CA ALA A 102 11.64 -1.08 8.16
C ALA A 102 12.13 -1.34 6.74
N ALA A 103 11.33 -1.00 5.74
CA ALA A 103 11.69 -1.17 4.33
C ALA A 103 12.86 -0.26 3.92
N LEU A 104 12.88 0.98 4.40
CA LEU A 104 13.98 1.91 4.14
C LEU A 104 15.29 1.43 4.77
N ASN A 105 15.21 0.87 5.98
CA ASN A 105 16.37 0.42 6.74
C ASN A 105 17.17 -0.67 6.03
N VAL A 106 16.49 -1.50 5.25
CA VAL A 106 17.14 -2.56 4.47
C VAL A 106 17.30 -2.15 3.00
N SER A 107 17.17 -0.88 2.69
CA SER A 107 17.27 -0.29 1.34
C SER A 107 16.33 -0.95 0.34
N LYS A 108 15.13 -1.31 0.79
CA LYS A 108 14.16 -2.04 -0.01
C LYS A 108 13.13 -1.15 -0.66
N SER A 109 12.79 0.00 -0.07
CA SER A 109 11.70 0.84 -0.57
C SER A 109 12.20 2.23 -0.95
N ASP A 110 11.60 2.79 -2.01
CA ASP A 110 11.81 4.19 -2.40
C ASP A 110 10.78 5.11 -1.76
N TYR A 111 9.51 4.66 -1.67
CA TYR A 111 8.40 5.48 -1.19
C TYR A 111 7.35 4.66 -0.45
N LEU A 112 6.59 5.37 0.40
CA LEU A 112 5.24 4.95 0.81
C LEU A 112 4.23 5.72 -0.04
N ILE A 113 3.25 5.03 -0.59
CA ILE A 113 2.16 5.65 -1.36
C ILE A 113 0.87 5.56 -0.55
N THR A 114 0.27 6.70 -0.28
CA THR A 114 -0.93 6.81 0.56
C THR A 114 -1.78 8.00 0.17
N GLY A 115 -3.07 7.90 0.47
CA GLY A 115 -3.99 9.04 0.43
C GLY A 115 -4.38 9.56 1.81
N ASP A 116 -3.82 8.97 2.86
CA ASP A 116 -4.15 9.34 4.24
C ASP A 116 -3.52 10.67 4.64
N LYS A 117 -4.33 11.59 5.17
CA LYS A 117 -3.87 12.94 5.51
C LYS A 117 -2.85 12.97 6.63
N ASP A 118 -2.97 12.08 7.61
CA ASP A 118 -2.04 12.05 8.74
C ASP A 118 -0.66 11.54 8.31
N LEU A 119 -0.60 10.58 7.39
CA LEU A 119 0.65 10.12 6.80
C LEU A 119 1.25 11.18 5.88
N LEU A 120 0.43 11.81 5.05
CA LEU A 120 0.91 12.89 4.17
C LEU A 120 1.42 14.10 4.95
N ALA A 121 0.92 14.33 6.16
CA ALA A 121 1.37 15.43 7.01
C ALA A 121 2.84 15.30 7.44
N VAL A 122 3.42 14.11 7.37
CA VAL A 122 4.84 13.88 7.69
C VAL A 122 5.69 13.62 6.43
N ALA A 123 5.17 13.93 5.24
CA ALA A 123 5.88 13.74 3.98
C ALA A 123 7.13 14.61 3.84
N ASP A 124 7.26 15.68 4.63
CA ASP A 124 8.46 16.49 4.71
C ASP A 124 9.63 15.77 5.38
N ARG A 125 9.36 14.74 6.16
CA ARG A 125 10.38 13.97 6.91
C ARG A 125 10.63 12.58 6.35
N TYR A 126 9.67 12.03 5.61
CA TYR A 126 9.73 10.67 5.09
C TYR A 126 9.36 10.66 3.60
N PRO A 127 9.84 9.70 2.80
CA PRO A 127 9.50 9.63 1.38
C PRO A 127 8.07 9.10 1.19
N ILE A 128 7.09 9.97 1.35
CA ILE A 128 5.66 9.66 1.25
C ILE A 128 5.06 10.44 0.09
N LEU A 129 4.37 9.75 -0.79
CA LEU A 129 3.72 10.34 -1.97
C LEU A 129 2.24 9.94 -2.02
N THR A 130 1.42 10.81 -2.62
CA THR A 130 0.09 10.40 -3.05
C THR A 130 0.18 9.52 -4.29
N PRO A 131 -0.86 8.72 -4.61
CA PRO A 131 -0.89 7.98 -5.87
C PRO A 131 -0.67 8.87 -7.08
N ALA A 132 -1.28 10.06 -7.11
CA ALA A 132 -1.13 10.99 -8.23
C ALA A 132 0.31 11.49 -8.38
N GLN A 133 0.96 11.83 -7.27
CA GLN A 133 2.36 12.25 -7.28
C GLN A 133 3.28 11.14 -7.79
N PHE A 134 3.08 9.93 -7.29
CA PHE A 134 3.89 8.79 -7.74
C PHE A 134 3.68 8.52 -9.23
N TRP A 135 2.43 8.53 -9.68
CA TRP A 135 2.14 8.26 -11.09
C TRP A 135 2.70 9.33 -12.02
N SER A 136 2.70 10.60 -11.57
CA SER A 136 3.31 11.70 -12.31
C SER A 136 4.82 11.51 -12.50
N LEU A 137 5.50 10.93 -11.49
CA LEU A 137 6.95 10.74 -11.54
C LEU A 137 7.36 9.45 -12.28
N HIS A 138 6.59 8.39 -12.14
CA HIS A 138 7.00 7.04 -12.55
C HIS A 138 6.02 6.34 -13.47
N GLY A 139 4.81 6.87 -13.62
CA GLY A 139 3.80 6.27 -14.48
C GLY A 139 4.10 6.51 -15.95
N GLY A 140 3.52 5.67 -16.80
CA GLY A 140 3.59 5.88 -18.24
C GLY A 140 2.77 7.08 -18.69
N PRO A 141 2.90 7.46 -19.93
CA PRO A 141 2.08 8.51 -20.52
C PRO A 141 0.61 8.16 -20.54
#